data_d692ac0b7a5840785d14959cbaa2db07
#
_entry.id   d692ac0b7a5840785d14959cbaa2db07
#
_cell.length_a   1.000
_cell.length_b   1.000
_cell.length_c   1.000
_cell.angle_alpha   90.00
_cell.angle_beta   90.00
_cell.angle_gamma   90.00
#
_symmetry.space_group_name_H-M   'P 1'
#
loop_
_entity.id
_entity.type
_entity.pdbx_description
1 polymer ?
#
loop_
_entity_poly.entity_id
_entity_poly.type
_entity_poly.pdbx_seq_one_letter_code
_entity_poly.pdbx_strand_id
1 'polypeptide(L)'
;MKSINTVEVLLAGTPVGELVASRQGIYFAYHPQWVAQGFNLSPLNMDFTTQPQKAADPVLFAGLPGAIADSLPDGWGMLLMDRYFLSNHGIDRRHISPLDRLAYMADRGMGALEYRPVLEHATGEDDIDLAQLYQESQAVYEGDTSSILDALRLAGGSPAGARPKVVVALSPDRKQCNTSFRQLPAGYQHWLVKFRSPTEHRDTGTIEYAYALLAERAGVKMAASDLLTVSSANGTERFFAAQRFDRHGNSKLHMMTASGILYADHRVPSLDYSDLLKTTHAVTNHAAEVERMARLMVFNALTHNHDDHAKNFAFLHDQGRWTLAPAYDLTYAPVQGFADEHTTSFNGSGLATRKNLKQVCSAFRYLDPDLYIEQTLDVLSGWSSICAELEIDPNQEKIIQRAFNEIRKRLD
;
A
#
# COMPACT_ATOMS: atom_id res chain seq x y z
N MET A 1 -8.54 -9.52 28.18
CA MET A 1 -9.02 -8.21 27.67
C MET A 1 -10.54 -8.30 27.44
N LYS A 2 -11.31 -7.24 27.71
CA LYS A 2 -12.75 -7.20 27.39
C LYS A 2 -12.88 -6.81 25.91
N SER A 3 -13.67 -7.53 25.13
CA SER A 3 -13.90 -7.24 23.71
C SER A 3 -14.51 -5.84 23.53
N ILE A 4 -14.02 -5.11 22.51
CA ILE A 4 -14.50 -3.77 22.15
C ILE A 4 -15.70 -3.93 21.23
N ASN A 5 -16.84 -3.36 21.61
CA ASN A 5 -18.07 -3.40 20.81
C ASN A 5 -18.38 -2.08 20.12
N THR A 6 -17.71 -0.99 20.52
CA THR A 6 -17.92 0.35 19.96
C THR A 6 -16.57 1.01 19.72
N VAL A 7 -16.37 1.59 18.53
CA VAL A 7 -15.17 2.33 18.15
C VAL A 7 -15.59 3.66 17.52
N GLU A 8 -15.12 4.74 18.11
CA GLU A 8 -15.23 6.08 17.52
C GLU A 8 -14.18 6.24 16.41
N VAL A 9 -14.59 6.74 15.27
CA VAL A 9 -13.75 7.06 14.11
C VAL A 9 -13.55 8.56 14.05
N LEU A 10 -12.27 8.98 14.01
CA LEU A 10 -11.91 10.40 13.96
C LEU A 10 -11.01 10.68 12.76
N LEU A 11 -10.92 11.97 12.39
CA LEU A 11 -9.94 12.50 11.46
C LEU A 11 -9.39 13.80 12.04
N ALA A 12 -8.10 13.85 12.27
CA ALA A 12 -7.43 14.98 12.94
C ALA A 12 -8.14 15.40 14.24
N GLY A 13 -8.54 14.41 15.04
CA GLY A 13 -9.26 14.62 16.31
C GLY A 13 -10.74 14.99 16.17
N THR A 14 -11.26 15.21 14.96
CA THR A 14 -12.68 15.51 14.71
C THR A 14 -13.48 14.23 14.57
N PRO A 15 -14.60 14.04 15.30
CA PRO A 15 -15.46 12.88 15.15
C PRO A 15 -16.05 12.75 13.74
N VAL A 16 -15.74 11.64 13.07
CA VAL A 16 -16.25 11.27 11.75
C VAL A 16 -17.52 10.44 11.88
N GLY A 17 -17.50 9.46 12.81
CA GLY A 17 -18.60 8.54 13.00
C GLY A 17 -18.27 7.49 14.04
N GLU A 18 -19.13 6.48 14.15
CA GLU A 18 -19.02 5.42 15.13
C GLU A 18 -19.28 4.05 14.49
N LEU A 19 -18.47 3.07 14.86
CA LEU A 19 -18.66 1.66 14.57
C LEU A 19 -19.24 0.95 15.78
N VAL A 20 -20.29 0.16 15.57
CA VAL A 20 -20.93 -0.62 16.63
C VAL A 20 -21.07 -2.08 16.17
N ALA A 21 -20.47 -3.00 16.94
CA ALA A 21 -20.64 -4.43 16.73
C ALA A 21 -21.92 -4.91 17.44
N SER A 22 -22.75 -5.65 16.72
CA SER A 22 -23.96 -6.29 17.22
C SER A 22 -24.00 -7.77 16.82
N ARG A 23 -25.04 -8.49 17.28
CA ARG A 23 -25.28 -9.88 16.82
C ARG A 23 -25.56 -9.97 15.33
N GLN A 24 -25.98 -8.88 14.69
CA GLN A 24 -26.33 -8.82 13.28
C GLN A 24 -25.18 -8.37 12.37
N GLY A 25 -24.01 -8.02 12.94
CA GLY A 25 -22.83 -7.52 12.24
C GLY A 25 -22.36 -6.16 12.76
N ILE A 26 -21.43 -5.56 12.03
CA ILE A 26 -20.88 -4.25 12.33
C ILE A 26 -21.65 -3.20 11.55
N TYR A 27 -22.03 -2.11 12.25
CA TYR A 27 -22.69 -0.96 11.68
C TYR A 27 -21.80 0.26 11.84
N PHE A 28 -21.83 1.12 10.85
CA PHE A 28 -21.20 2.44 10.88
C PHE A 28 -22.25 3.52 10.71
N ALA A 29 -22.15 4.61 11.46
CA ALA A 29 -22.96 5.82 11.26
C ALA A 29 -22.05 7.04 11.30
N TYR A 30 -22.25 7.97 10.35
CA TYR A 30 -21.54 9.25 10.39
C TYR A 30 -22.06 10.13 11.54
N HIS A 31 -21.15 10.90 12.13
CA HIS A 31 -21.52 11.93 13.10
C HIS A 31 -22.27 13.08 12.40
N PRO A 32 -23.35 13.65 12.99
CA PRO A 32 -24.13 14.73 12.36
C PRO A 32 -23.30 15.95 11.93
N GLN A 33 -22.34 16.34 12.77
CA GLN A 33 -21.46 17.46 12.47
C GLN A 33 -20.54 17.14 11.27
N TRP A 34 -20.09 15.89 11.14
CA TRP A 34 -19.27 15.46 9.99
C TRP A 34 -20.08 15.47 8.69
N VAL A 35 -21.34 15.03 8.71
CA VAL A 35 -22.23 15.10 7.54
C VAL A 35 -22.45 16.55 7.09
N ALA A 36 -22.48 17.49 8.02
CA ALA A 36 -22.69 18.91 7.71
C ALA A 36 -21.43 19.60 7.14
N GLN A 37 -20.21 19.17 7.48
CA GLN A 37 -18.98 19.94 7.21
C GLN A 37 -17.84 19.08 6.63
N GLY A 38 -17.95 17.77 6.69
CA GLY A 38 -16.95 16.84 6.23
C GLY A 38 -17.17 16.35 4.80
N PHE A 39 -16.68 15.15 4.53
CA PHE A 39 -16.82 14.50 3.22
C PHE A 39 -17.15 13.00 3.39
N ASN A 40 -17.67 12.38 2.33
CA ASN A 40 -17.94 10.96 2.33
C ASN A 40 -16.60 10.17 2.25
N LEU A 41 -16.34 9.30 3.24
CA LEU A 41 -15.12 8.47 3.28
C LEU A 41 -15.00 7.53 2.08
N SER A 42 -16.13 7.14 1.48
CA SER A 42 -16.16 6.28 0.29
C SER A 42 -17.33 6.69 -0.62
N PRO A 43 -17.07 7.52 -1.66
CA PRO A 43 -18.15 8.12 -2.44
C PRO A 43 -18.96 7.12 -3.28
N LEU A 44 -18.46 5.88 -3.48
CA LEU A 44 -19.12 4.90 -4.33
C LEU A 44 -19.91 3.83 -3.55
N ASN A 45 -19.62 3.60 -2.27
CA ASN A 45 -20.18 2.47 -1.54
C ASN A 45 -20.56 2.76 -0.08
N MET A 46 -20.56 4.02 0.33
CA MET A 46 -21.09 4.46 1.62
C MET A 46 -22.08 5.60 1.42
N ASP A 47 -23.22 5.52 2.09
CA ASP A 47 -24.17 6.61 2.14
C ASP A 47 -23.67 7.70 3.10
N PHE A 48 -23.62 8.94 2.65
CA PHE A 48 -23.16 10.07 3.48
C PHE A 48 -24.29 10.58 4.37
N THR A 49 -24.67 9.79 5.37
CA THR A 49 -25.85 10.01 6.24
C THR A 49 -25.55 9.58 7.67
N THR A 50 -26.33 10.10 8.61
CA THR A 50 -26.28 9.70 10.03
C THR A 50 -26.96 8.37 10.34
N GLN A 51 -27.61 7.75 9.35
CA GLN A 51 -28.26 6.47 9.55
C GLN A 51 -27.22 5.33 9.63
N PRO A 52 -27.39 4.36 10.56
CA PRO A 52 -26.50 3.21 10.61
C PRO A 52 -26.56 2.39 9.32
N GLN A 53 -25.40 2.08 8.76
CA GLN A 53 -25.23 1.29 7.55
C GLN A 53 -24.22 0.17 7.76
N LYS A 54 -24.41 -0.94 7.06
CA LYS A 54 -23.46 -2.06 7.01
C LYS A 54 -22.49 -1.89 5.85
N ALA A 55 -21.37 -2.61 5.91
CA ALA A 55 -20.52 -2.82 4.75
C ALA A 55 -21.33 -3.41 3.59
N ALA A 56 -21.00 -3.02 2.34
CA ALA A 56 -21.64 -3.56 1.14
C ALA A 56 -21.43 -5.09 1.01
N ASP A 57 -20.26 -5.58 1.42
CA ASP A 57 -19.98 -7.00 1.61
C ASP A 57 -19.70 -7.28 3.09
N PRO A 58 -20.56 -8.06 3.78
CA PRO A 58 -20.37 -8.34 5.20
C PRO A 58 -19.30 -9.39 5.50
N VAL A 59 -18.79 -10.09 4.51
CA VAL A 59 -17.78 -11.15 4.67
C VAL A 59 -16.38 -10.60 4.39
N LEU A 60 -16.22 -9.91 3.29
CA LEU A 60 -14.97 -9.23 2.96
C LEU A 60 -14.68 -8.17 4.03
N PHE A 61 -13.47 -8.03 4.45
CA PHE A 61 -13.04 -7.13 5.53
C PHE A 61 -13.68 -7.41 6.91
N ALA A 62 -14.18 -8.63 7.12
CA ALA A 62 -14.84 -9.05 8.37
C ALA A 62 -15.99 -8.10 8.80
N GLY A 63 -16.72 -7.55 7.84
CA GLY A 63 -17.87 -6.67 8.05
C GLY A 63 -17.56 -5.20 8.27
N LEU A 64 -16.29 -4.78 8.17
CA LEU A 64 -15.93 -3.36 8.17
C LEU A 64 -16.25 -2.70 6.82
N PRO A 65 -16.69 -1.44 6.79
CA PRO A 65 -16.68 -0.64 5.56
C PRO A 65 -15.28 -0.58 4.95
N GLY A 66 -15.17 -0.70 3.62
CA GLY A 66 -13.90 -0.79 2.93
C GLY A 66 -12.92 0.35 3.23
N ALA A 67 -13.42 1.60 3.27
CA ALA A 67 -12.63 2.78 3.63
C ALA A 67 -12.03 2.71 5.05
N ILE A 68 -12.67 2.00 5.96
CA ILE A 68 -12.19 1.81 7.34
C ILE A 68 -11.25 0.60 7.38
N ALA A 69 -11.57 -0.46 6.64
CA ALA A 69 -10.75 -1.66 6.55
C ALA A 69 -9.35 -1.38 5.99
N ASP A 70 -9.20 -0.39 5.11
CA ASP A 70 -7.91 0.05 4.57
C ASP A 70 -6.95 0.63 5.63
N SER A 71 -7.45 0.97 6.82
CA SER A 71 -6.61 1.34 7.96
C SER A 71 -5.94 0.14 8.66
N LEU A 72 -6.44 -1.08 8.40
CA LEU A 72 -5.85 -2.29 8.96
C LEU A 72 -4.71 -2.78 8.06
N PRO A 73 -3.62 -3.27 8.66
CA PRO A 73 -2.57 -3.93 7.92
C PRO A 73 -3.04 -5.26 7.35
N ASP A 74 -2.26 -5.80 6.44
CA ASP A 74 -2.32 -7.22 6.05
C ASP A 74 -0.93 -7.85 6.19
N GLY A 75 -0.79 -9.10 5.78
CA GLY A 75 0.50 -9.80 5.73
C GLY A 75 1.39 -9.56 6.95
N TRP A 76 2.48 -8.82 6.75
CA TRP A 76 3.47 -8.53 7.77
C TRP A 76 2.93 -7.81 9.00
N GLY A 77 2.22 -6.71 8.81
CA GLY A 77 1.69 -5.93 9.92
C GLY A 77 0.63 -6.70 10.71
N MET A 78 -0.18 -7.51 10.03
CA MET A 78 -1.15 -8.39 10.70
C MET A 78 -0.45 -9.47 11.54
N LEU A 79 0.67 -10.04 11.06
CA LEU A 79 1.48 -11.01 11.80
C LEU A 79 2.00 -10.39 13.11
N LEU A 80 2.54 -9.18 13.06
CA LEU A 80 3.04 -8.48 14.26
C LEU A 80 1.91 -8.18 15.25
N MET A 81 0.75 -7.74 14.76
CA MET A 81 -0.44 -7.49 15.57
C MET A 81 -0.94 -8.79 16.24
N ASP A 82 -1.06 -9.89 15.50
CA ASP A 82 -1.52 -11.16 16.04
C ASP A 82 -0.59 -11.69 17.15
N ARG A 83 0.72 -11.54 16.97
CA ARG A 83 1.73 -11.89 17.99
C ARG A 83 1.60 -11.02 19.24
N TYR A 84 1.35 -9.73 19.07
CA TYR A 84 1.12 -8.83 20.20
C TYR A 84 -0.09 -9.28 21.05
N PHE A 85 -1.23 -9.57 20.42
CA PHE A 85 -2.41 -10.04 21.15
C PHE A 85 -2.18 -11.38 21.83
N LEU A 86 -1.43 -12.27 21.21
CA LEU A 86 -1.11 -13.56 21.80
C LEU A 86 -0.17 -13.40 23.02
N SER A 87 0.93 -12.66 22.87
CA SER A 87 1.94 -12.53 23.93
C SER A 87 1.47 -11.67 25.10
N ASN A 88 0.77 -10.55 24.85
CA ASN A 88 0.40 -9.63 25.91
C ASN A 88 -0.98 -9.90 26.52
N HIS A 89 -1.87 -10.57 25.79
CA HIS A 89 -3.24 -10.79 26.24
C HIS A 89 -3.67 -12.26 26.22
N GLY A 90 -2.83 -13.18 25.71
CA GLY A 90 -3.18 -14.59 25.57
C GLY A 90 -4.32 -14.84 24.56
N ILE A 91 -4.56 -13.92 23.62
CA ILE A 91 -5.67 -13.99 22.67
C ILE A 91 -5.18 -14.53 21.34
N ASP A 92 -5.70 -15.69 20.93
CA ASP A 92 -5.45 -16.25 19.59
C ASP A 92 -6.10 -15.38 18.51
N ARG A 93 -5.45 -15.27 17.33
CA ARG A 93 -5.87 -14.43 16.19
C ARG A 93 -7.33 -14.61 15.78
N ARG A 94 -7.91 -15.80 15.97
CA ARG A 94 -9.32 -16.13 15.64
C ARG A 94 -10.33 -15.45 16.56
N HIS A 95 -9.87 -14.97 17.71
CA HIS A 95 -10.71 -14.33 18.73
C HIS A 95 -10.50 -12.81 18.81
N ILE A 96 -9.65 -12.23 17.95
CA ILE A 96 -9.43 -10.80 17.86
C ILE A 96 -10.50 -10.23 16.92
N SER A 97 -11.40 -9.41 17.44
CA SER A 97 -12.44 -8.77 16.61
C SER A 97 -11.85 -7.68 15.70
N PRO A 98 -12.51 -7.32 14.60
CA PRO A 98 -12.12 -6.18 13.77
C PRO A 98 -12.02 -4.87 14.55
N LEU A 99 -12.91 -4.65 15.54
CA LEU A 99 -12.90 -3.45 16.38
C LEU A 99 -11.71 -3.45 17.35
N ASP A 100 -11.31 -4.61 17.89
CA ASP A 100 -10.09 -4.72 18.70
C ASP A 100 -8.85 -4.36 17.86
N ARG A 101 -8.80 -4.80 16.60
CA ARG A 101 -7.71 -4.46 15.66
C ARG A 101 -7.64 -2.96 15.35
N LEU A 102 -8.79 -2.32 15.11
CA LEU A 102 -8.86 -0.87 14.90
C LEU A 102 -8.40 -0.10 16.15
N ALA A 103 -8.85 -0.50 17.32
CA ALA A 103 -8.44 0.11 18.58
C ALA A 103 -6.93 -0.09 18.89
N TYR A 104 -6.35 -1.21 18.46
CA TYR A 104 -4.90 -1.43 18.49
C TYR A 104 -4.18 -0.51 17.50
N MET A 105 -4.71 -0.34 16.28
CA MET A 105 -4.12 0.57 15.28
C MET A 105 -4.13 2.02 15.74
N ALA A 106 -5.18 2.45 16.44
CA ALA A 106 -5.37 3.81 16.92
C ALA A 106 -5.20 4.85 15.78
N ASP A 107 -4.10 5.59 15.77
CA ASP A 107 -3.77 6.64 14.79
C ASP A 107 -2.60 6.28 13.85
N ARG A 108 -2.14 5.03 13.90
CA ARG A 108 -0.94 4.55 13.20
C ARG A 108 -1.22 4.00 11.80
N GLY A 109 -2.48 3.85 11.42
CA GLY A 109 -2.89 3.26 10.13
C GLY A 109 -2.40 4.05 8.91
N MET A 110 -2.59 3.44 7.74
CA MET A 110 -2.49 4.17 6.48
C MET A 110 -3.69 5.13 6.36
N GLY A 111 -3.49 6.26 5.67
CA GLY A 111 -4.51 7.30 5.60
C GLY A 111 -4.61 8.15 6.88
N ALA A 112 -5.75 8.81 7.08
CA ALA A 112 -5.94 9.81 8.13
C ALA A 112 -6.89 9.38 9.26
N LEU A 113 -7.52 8.20 9.16
CA LEU A 113 -8.48 7.78 10.16
C LEU A 113 -7.79 7.38 11.47
N GLU A 114 -8.44 7.73 12.58
CA GLU A 114 -8.00 7.46 13.94
C GLU A 114 -9.13 6.74 14.68
N TYR A 115 -8.79 5.88 15.64
CA TYR A 115 -9.74 5.01 16.32
C TYR A 115 -9.64 5.12 17.82
N ARG A 116 -10.78 5.20 18.52
CA ARG A 116 -10.88 5.17 19.98
C ARG A 116 -11.91 4.13 20.43
N PRO A 117 -11.68 3.43 21.55
CA PRO A 117 -10.57 3.60 22.50
C PRO A 117 -9.25 3.16 21.91
N VAL A 118 -8.14 3.67 22.44
CA VAL A 118 -6.79 3.23 22.12
C VAL A 118 -6.40 2.10 23.06
N LEU A 119 -6.08 0.93 22.52
CA LEU A 119 -5.65 -0.22 23.32
C LEU A 119 -4.19 -0.10 23.77
N GLU A 120 -3.38 0.57 22.95
CA GLU A 120 -1.97 0.72 23.19
C GLU A 120 -1.51 2.13 22.82
N HIS A 121 -0.84 2.76 23.76
CA HIS A 121 -0.16 4.02 23.49
C HIS A 121 1.30 3.73 23.11
N ALA A 122 1.73 4.21 21.97
CA ALA A 122 3.14 4.21 21.62
C ALA A 122 3.88 5.09 22.63
N THR A 123 4.73 4.47 23.45
CA THR A 123 5.61 5.15 24.40
C THR A 123 7.03 5.00 23.86
N GLY A 124 7.67 6.11 23.52
CA GLY A 124 9.07 6.15 23.12
C GLY A 124 9.28 7.10 21.93
N GLU A 125 10.16 8.04 22.10
CA GLU A 125 10.78 8.87 21.07
C GLU A 125 12.21 8.37 20.96
N ASP A 126 12.40 7.19 20.39
CA ASP A 126 13.73 6.61 20.36
C ASP A 126 14.32 6.73 18.95
N ASP A 127 15.58 7.15 18.90
CA ASP A 127 16.40 6.93 17.71
C ASP A 127 16.44 5.44 17.41
N ILE A 128 16.19 5.09 16.16
CA ILE A 128 16.13 3.70 15.75
C ILE A 128 17.30 3.39 14.85
N ASP A 129 17.88 2.21 15.07
CA ASP A 129 18.80 1.58 14.14
C ASP A 129 18.03 0.69 13.16
N LEU A 130 18.04 1.07 11.86
CA LEU A 130 17.44 0.28 10.79
C LEU A 130 18.09 -1.10 10.66
N ALA A 131 19.39 -1.25 10.98
CA ALA A 131 20.05 -2.56 10.98
C ALA A 131 19.48 -3.46 12.06
N GLN A 132 19.20 -2.92 13.23
CA GLN A 132 18.57 -3.65 14.31
C GLN A 132 17.14 -4.06 13.95
N LEU A 133 16.32 -3.15 13.41
CA LEU A 133 14.96 -3.49 12.94
C LEU A 133 14.97 -4.57 11.84
N TYR A 134 15.94 -4.52 10.95
CA TYR A 134 16.12 -5.56 9.94
C TYR A 134 16.43 -6.91 10.56
N GLN A 135 17.41 -7.01 11.47
CA GLN A 135 17.76 -8.26 12.16
C GLN A 135 16.56 -8.86 12.90
N GLU A 136 15.83 -8.04 13.64
CA GLU A 136 14.61 -8.47 14.34
C GLU A 136 13.54 -8.96 13.35
N SER A 137 13.40 -8.31 12.19
CA SER A 137 12.46 -8.74 11.17
C SER A 137 12.79 -10.12 10.59
N GLN A 138 14.10 -10.44 10.46
CA GLN A 138 14.54 -11.77 10.02
C GLN A 138 14.21 -12.82 11.08
N ALA A 139 14.50 -12.56 12.36
CA ALA A 139 14.17 -13.47 13.47
C ALA A 139 12.66 -13.76 13.54
N VAL A 140 11.83 -12.72 13.39
CA VAL A 140 10.37 -12.86 13.30
C VAL A 140 9.96 -13.78 12.15
N TYR A 141 10.60 -13.65 10.99
CA TYR A 141 10.29 -14.44 9.80
C TYR A 141 10.68 -15.91 9.98
N GLU A 142 11.78 -16.18 10.66
CA GLU A 142 12.27 -17.52 11.01
C GLU A 142 11.46 -18.20 12.14
N GLY A 143 10.50 -17.48 12.70
CA GLY A 143 9.58 -18.03 13.70
C GLY A 143 10.03 -17.81 15.15
N ASP A 144 11.09 -17.04 15.40
CA ASP A 144 11.45 -16.63 16.75
C ASP A 144 10.37 -15.72 17.33
N THR A 145 9.83 -16.13 18.47
CA THR A 145 8.74 -15.40 19.16
C THR A 145 9.18 -14.82 20.49
N SER A 146 10.46 -15.01 20.86
CA SER A 146 10.91 -14.78 22.23
C SER A 146 10.98 -13.30 22.62
N SER A 147 11.24 -12.40 21.68
CA SER A 147 11.23 -10.94 21.93
C SER A 147 11.15 -10.15 20.63
N ILE A 148 9.98 -9.71 20.24
CA ILE A 148 9.85 -8.69 19.21
C ILE A 148 10.10 -7.34 19.86
N LEU A 149 11.07 -6.56 19.34
CA LEU A 149 11.25 -5.19 19.81
C LEU A 149 9.97 -4.38 19.65
N ASP A 150 9.61 -3.63 20.66
CA ASP A 150 8.46 -2.74 20.61
C ASP A 150 8.59 -1.75 19.44
N ALA A 151 9.80 -1.30 19.13
CA ALA A 151 10.09 -0.47 17.97
C ALA A 151 9.69 -1.13 16.65
N LEU A 152 10.06 -2.41 16.41
CA LEU A 152 9.67 -3.13 15.20
C LEU A 152 8.16 -3.31 15.11
N ARG A 153 7.51 -3.66 16.21
CA ARG A 153 6.06 -3.86 16.28
C ARG A 153 5.30 -2.56 15.97
N LEU A 154 5.73 -1.45 16.56
CA LEU A 154 5.11 -0.15 16.32
C LEU A 154 5.36 0.37 14.90
N ALA A 155 6.60 0.26 14.42
CA ALA A 155 6.97 0.72 13.08
C ALA A 155 6.47 -0.20 11.97
N GLY A 156 6.43 -1.52 12.18
CA GLY A 156 6.05 -2.52 11.17
C GLY A 156 4.57 -2.82 11.09
N GLY A 157 3.76 -2.34 12.04
CA GLY A 157 2.36 -2.77 12.22
C GLY A 157 1.34 -2.08 11.31
N SER A 158 1.69 -1.10 10.47
CA SER A 158 0.69 -0.33 9.75
C SER A 158 0.61 -0.59 8.23
N PRO A 159 1.68 -0.87 7.49
CA PRO A 159 1.60 -1.04 6.04
C PRO A 159 1.01 -2.39 5.62
N ALA A 160 0.36 -2.39 4.46
CA ALA A 160 -0.08 -3.62 3.78
C ALA A 160 1.09 -4.39 3.15
N GLY A 161 0.87 -5.68 2.80
CA GLY A 161 1.81 -6.55 2.10
C GLY A 161 2.57 -7.52 3.00
N ALA A 162 3.08 -8.62 2.40
CA ALA A 162 3.66 -9.75 3.11
C ALA A 162 5.15 -9.56 3.49
N ARG A 163 5.90 -8.74 2.75
CA ARG A 163 7.32 -8.49 3.01
C ARG A 163 7.53 -7.68 4.29
N PRO A 164 8.61 -7.97 5.06
CA PRO A 164 8.97 -7.16 6.20
C PRO A 164 9.17 -5.70 5.80
N LYS A 165 8.54 -4.80 6.53
CA LYS A 165 8.62 -3.35 6.29
C LYS A 165 8.34 -2.57 7.56
N VAL A 166 8.85 -1.35 7.59
CA VAL A 166 8.64 -0.44 8.71
C VAL A 166 8.27 0.96 8.22
N VAL A 167 7.48 1.67 9.02
CA VAL A 167 7.21 3.09 8.83
C VAL A 167 8.04 3.85 9.85
N VAL A 168 8.87 4.75 9.38
CA VAL A 168 9.80 5.51 10.20
C VAL A 168 9.82 6.98 9.79
N ALA A 169 10.32 7.84 10.66
CA ALA A 169 10.67 9.21 10.34
C ALA A 169 12.16 9.28 9.98
N LEU A 170 12.50 9.76 8.79
CA LEU A 170 13.89 9.95 8.37
C LEU A 170 14.24 11.43 8.31
N SER A 171 15.48 11.76 8.73
CA SER A 171 16.09 13.08 8.54
C SER A 171 16.25 13.42 7.05
N PRO A 172 16.45 14.72 6.69
CA PRO A 172 16.62 15.12 5.30
C PRO A 172 17.80 14.42 4.59
N ASP A 173 18.87 14.11 5.32
CA ASP A 173 20.06 13.40 4.82
C ASP A 173 19.96 11.86 4.93
N ARG A 174 18.83 11.32 5.40
CA ARG A 174 18.54 9.88 5.59
C ARG A 174 19.45 9.17 6.60
N LYS A 175 20.23 9.89 7.39
CA LYS A 175 21.18 9.28 8.34
C LYS A 175 20.58 9.00 9.71
N GLN A 176 19.52 9.73 10.08
CA GLN A 176 18.85 9.56 11.35
C GLN A 176 17.43 9.01 11.12
N CYS A 177 17.05 8.07 11.94
CA CYS A 177 15.78 7.37 11.90
C CYS A 177 15.11 7.42 13.27
N ASN A 178 13.80 7.71 13.29
CA ASN A 178 13.00 7.81 14.51
C ASN A 178 11.65 7.11 14.34
N THR A 179 11.12 6.48 15.39
CA THR A 179 9.77 5.86 15.38
C THR A 179 8.66 6.82 15.80
N SER A 180 8.97 8.04 16.22
CA SER A 180 7.94 8.96 16.68
C SER A 180 6.98 9.34 15.56
N PHE A 181 5.71 8.97 15.73
CA PHE A 181 4.64 9.29 14.79
C PHE A 181 3.79 10.48 15.25
N ARG A 182 4.01 11.01 16.45
CA ARG A 182 3.17 12.06 17.05
C ARG A 182 3.56 13.44 16.58
N GLN A 183 4.84 13.75 16.58
CA GLN A 183 5.37 15.04 16.11
C GLN A 183 6.74 14.81 15.49
N LEU A 184 6.85 15.11 14.19
CA LEU A 184 8.12 14.99 13.50
C LEU A 184 9.10 16.07 13.96
N PRO A 185 10.37 15.75 14.18
CA PRO A 185 11.42 16.75 14.25
C PRO A 185 11.45 17.61 12.97
N ALA A 186 11.98 18.83 13.08
CA ALA A 186 12.03 19.75 11.94
C ALA A 186 12.79 19.15 10.75
N GLY A 187 12.15 19.15 9.57
CA GLY A 187 12.69 18.60 8.33
C GLY A 187 12.56 17.08 8.15
N TYR A 188 12.18 16.36 9.17
CA TYR A 188 11.93 14.92 9.03
C TYR A 188 10.66 14.64 8.23
N GLN A 189 10.62 13.49 7.58
CA GLN A 189 9.47 13.02 6.80
C GLN A 189 9.18 11.55 7.11
N HIS A 190 7.92 11.14 6.92
CA HIS A 190 7.51 9.76 7.07
C HIS A 190 7.89 8.92 5.85
N TRP A 191 8.56 7.80 6.09
CA TRP A 191 9.01 6.86 5.06
C TRP A 191 8.56 5.45 5.38
N LEU A 192 8.27 4.71 4.33
CA LEU A 192 8.12 3.26 4.35
C LEU A 192 9.45 2.66 3.88
N VAL A 193 10.08 1.86 4.71
CA VAL A 193 11.32 1.14 4.38
C VAL A 193 10.99 -0.35 4.27
N LYS A 194 11.33 -0.97 3.12
CA LYS A 194 11.11 -2.39 2.86
C LYS A 194 12.39 -3.17 3.07
N PHE A 195 12.32 -4.18 3.91
CA PHE A 195 13.40 -5.14 4.12
C PHE A 195 13.19 -6.34 3.20
N ARG A 196 14.27 -6.99 2.79
CA ARG A 196 14.15 -8.28 2.12
C ARG A 196 13.79 -9.38 3.13
N SER A 197 13.04 -10.37 2.69
CA SER A 197 12.84 -11.60 3.46
C SER A 197 14.10 -12.49 3.35
N PRO A 198 14.27 -13.51 4.24
CA PRO A 198 15.42 -14.42 4.17
C PRO A 198 15.54 -15.19 2.84
N THR A 199 14.43 -15.38 2.14
CA THR A 199 14.37 -16.15 0.88
C THR A 199 14.54 -15.31 -0.38
N GLU A 200 14.48 -13.97 -0.25
CA GLU A 200 14.62 -13.05 -1.39
C GLU A 200 16.09 -12.77 -1.72
N HIS A 201 16.32 -12.45 -2.99
CA HIS A 201 17.64 -12.02 -3.45
C HIS A 201 18.05 -10.71 -2.77
N ARG A 202 19.36 -10.53 -2.52
CA ARG A 202 19.88 -9.32 -1.87
C ARG A 202 19.55 -8.01 -2.62
N ASP A 203 19.37 -8.10 -3.93
CA ASP A 203 19.09 -6.92 -4.77
C ASP A 203 17.61 -6.58 -4.87
N THR A 204 16.72 -7.27 -4.14
CA THR A 204 15.27 -7.04 -4.21
C THR A 204 14.91 -5.57 -3.97
N GLY A 205 15.50 -4.93 -2.95
CA GLY A 205 15.29 -3.50 -2.70
C GLY A 205 15.87 -2.60 -3.81
N THR A 206 17.01 -2.97 -4.36
CA THR A 206 17.65 -2.24 -5.47
C THR A 206 16.83 -2.35 -6.77
N ILE A 207 16.26 -3.53 -7.04
CA ILE A 207 15.38 -3.76 -8.20
C ILE A 207 14.12 -2.93 -8.06
N GLU A 208 13.50 -2.87 -6.88
CA GLU A 208 12.32 -2.04 -6.64
C GLU A 208 12.63 -0.54 -6.82
N TYR A 209 13.81 -0.08 -6.40
CA TYR A 209 14.27 1.28 -6.66
C TYR A 209 14.52 1.54 -8.16
N ALA A 210 15.11 0.59 -8.88
CA ALA A 210 15.26 0.67 -10.34
C ALA A 210 13.90 0.79 -11.05
N TYR A 211 12.89 0.05 -10.59
CA TYR A 211 11.51 0.15 -11.10
C TYR A 211 10.88 1.51 -10.83
N ALA A 212 11.13 2.11 -9.67
CA ALA A 212 10.66 3.46 -9.38
C ALA A 212 11.28 4.49 -10.35
N LEU A 213 12.59 4.38 -10.63
CA LEU A 213 13.27 5.25 -11.61
C LEU A 213 12.73 5.06 -13.04
N LEU A 214 12.47 3.81 -13.46
CA LEU A 214 11.86 3.51 -14.76
C LEU A 214 10.44 4.09 -14.85
N ALA A 215 9.63 3.92 -13.78
CA ALA A 215 8.25 4.43 -13.72
C ALA A 215 8.20 5.95 -13.89
N GLU A 216 9.05 6.69 -13.18
CA GLU A 216 9.14 8.15 -13.32
C GLU A 216 9.53 8.56 -14.74
N ARG A 217 10.53 7.90 -15.33
CA ARG A 217 10.96 8.15 -16.72
C ARG A 217 9.86 7.84 -17.74
N ALA A 218 9.00 6.83 -17.46
CA ALA A 218 7.83 6.48 -18.27
C ALA A 218 6.61 7.40 -18.06
N GLY A 219 6.75 8.43 -17.20
CA GLY A 219 5.67 9.37 -16.89
C GLY A 219 4.63 8.85 -15.89
N VAL A 220 4.95 7.77 -15.15
CA VAL A 220 4.15 7.32 -14.01
C VAL A 220 4.52 8.15 -12.78
N LYS A 221 3.54 8.77 -12.15
CA LYS A 221 3.78 9.58 -10.94
C LYS A 221 4.03 8.66 -9.74
N MET A 222 5.26 8.66 -9.27
CA MET A 222 5.70 7.93 -8.07
C MET A 222 5.72 8.81 -6.82
N ALA A 223 5.66 8.18 -5.63
CA ALA A 223 6.12 8.80 -4.40
C ALA A 223 7.65 8.95 -4.45
N ALA A 224 8.18 9.98 -3.81
CA ALA A 224 9.64 10.12 -3.70
C ALA A 224 10.23 8.83 -3.09
N SER A 225 11.25 8.29 -3.72
CA SER A 225 11.89 7.04 -3.32
C SER A 225 13.40 7.21 -3.16
N ASP A 226 14.00 6.30 -2.39
CA ASP A 226 15.43 6.30 -2.11
C ASP A 226 15.93 4.86 -1.91
N LEU A 227 17.23 4.65 -2.06
CA LEU A 227 17.90 3.36 -1.79
C LEU A 227 18.81 3.53 -0.59
N LEU A 228 18.35 3.11 0.58
CA LEU A 228 19.10 3.25 1.82
C LEU A 228 20.15 2.14 1.93
N THR A 229 21.40 2.55 2.17
CA THR A 229 22.51 1.63 2.42
C THR A 229 22.76 1.54 3.93
N VAL A 230 22.63 0.33 4.49
CA VAL A 230 22.73 0.07 5.91
C VAL A 230 23.79 -1.00 6.16
N SER A 231 24.74 -0.73 7.07
CA SER A 231 25.73 -1.70 7.52
C SER A 231 25.10 -2.62 8.57
N SER A 232 25.15 -3.93 8.35
CA SER A 232 24.68 -4.94 9.27
C SER A 232 25.83 -5.89 9.66
N ALA A 233 25.60 -6.74 10.66
CA ALA A 233 26.58 -7.76 11.05
C ALA A 233 26.94 -8.75 9.90
N ASN A 234 26.02 -8.91 8.94
CA ASN A 234 26.15 -9.82 7.79
C ASN A 234 26.62 -9.11 6.51
N GLY A 235 27.08 -7.86 6.61
CA GLY A 235 27.54 -7.05 5.48
C GLY A 235 26.64 -5.83 5.22
N THR A 236 26.75 -5.30 4.02
CA THR A 236 25.95 -4.13 3.61
C THR A 236 24.65 -4.58 2.97
N GLU A 237 23.54 -4.04 3.46
CA GLU A 237 22.19 -4.24 2.93
C GLU A 237 21.71 -2.96 2.24
N ARG A 238 20.90 -3.11 1.20
CA ARG A 238 20.27 -1.99 0.48
C ARG A 238 18.76 -2.14 0.52
N PHE A 239 18.10 -1.15 1.13
CA PHE A 239 16.65 -1.16 1.35
C PHE A 239 15.96 -0.12 0.49
N PHE A 240 14.91 -0.53 -0.21
CA PHE A 240 14.02 0.43 -0.86
C PHE A 240 13.25 1.22 0.18
N ALA A 241 13.24 2.53 0.02
CA ALA A 241 12.46 3.43 0.85
C ALA A 241 11.56 4.32 -0.02
N ALA A 242 10.29 4.49 0.39
CA ALA A 242 9.35 5.39 -0.25
C ALA A 242 8.78 6.38 0.77
N GLN A 243 8.74 7.66 0.42
CA GLN A 243 8.10 8.66 1.23
C GLN A 243 6.60 8.41 1.28
N ARG A 244 6.01 8.50 2.46
CA ARG A 244 4.55 8.36 2.61
C ARG A 244 3.84 9.53 1.95
N PHE A 245 3.06 9.24 0.93
CA PHE A 245 2.28 10.23 0.18
C PHE A 245 0.98 10.63 0.89
N ASP A 246 0.56 9.87 1.89
CA ASP A 246 -0.59 10.18 2.75
C ASP A 246 -0.21 11.05 3.96
N ARG A 247 1.01 11.61 3.96
CA ARG A 247 1.55 12.47 5.02
C ARG A 247 2.16 13.75 4.44
N HIS A 248 1.77 14.88 5.01
CA HIS A 248 2.39 16.19 4.76
C HIS A 248 2.85 16.78 6.09
N GLY A 249 4.12 16.58 6.44
CA GLY A 249 4.60 16.85 7.79
C GLY A 249 3.78 16.07 8.82
N ASN A 250 3.18 16.78 9.77
CA ASN A 250 2.30 16.17 10.79
C ASN A 250 0.83 15.99 10.34
N SER A 251 0.46 16.48 9.16
CA SER A 251 -0.89 16.31 8.61
C SER A 251 -1.03 14.98 7.89
N LYS A 252 -2.23 14.38 8.00
CA LYS A 252 -2.60 13.12 7.39
C LYS A 252 -3.66 13.34 6.31
N LEU A 253 -3.57 12.65 5.18
CA LEU A 253 -4.58 12.63 4.13
C LEU A 253 -5.41 11.36 4.23
N HIS A 254 -6.74 11.48 4.04
CA HIS A 254 -7.56 10.29 3.93
C HIS A 254 -7.19 9.52 2.67
N MET A 255 -7.01 8.20 2.82
CA MET A 255 -6.60 7.29 1.76
C MET A 255 -7.58 6.12 1.70
N MET A 256 -7.89 5.68 0.47
CA MET A 256 -8.71 4.51 0.23
C MET A 256 -8.18 3.74 -0.98
N THR A 257 -8.04 2.43 -0.86
CA THR A 257 -7.59 1.58 -1.97
C THR A 257 -8.72 1.19 -2.91
N ALA A 258 -8.39 0.72 -4.12
CA ALA A 258 -9.37 0.13 -5.01
C ALA A 258 -10.03 -1.12 -4.39
N SER A 259 -9.31 -1.86 -3.54
CA SER A 259 -9.88 -2.95 -2.74
C SER A 259 -11.00 -2.44 -1.85
N GLY A 260 -10.78 -1.37 -1.09
CA GLY A 260 -11.78 -0.79 -0.18
C GLY A 260 -12.97 -0.16 -0.92
N ILE A 261 -12.71 0.52 -2.04
CA ILE A 261 -13.79 1.24 -2.77
C ILE A 261 -14.63 0.32 -3.65
N LEU A 262 -14.07 -0.78 -4.17
CA LEU A 262 -14.78 -1.72 -5.06
C LEU A 262 -15.19 -3.02 -4.35
N TYR A 263 -14.84 -3.19 -3.08
CA TYR A 263 -14.94 -4.47 -2.37
C TYR A 263 -14.27 -5.62 -3.15
N ALA A 264 -13.11 -5.32 -3.74
CA ALA A 264 -12.33 -6.28 -4.49
C ALA A 264 -11.34 -7.01 -3.58
N ASP A 265 -11.44 -8.33 -3.50
CA ASP A 265 -10.53 -9.14 -2.70
C ASP A 265 -9.14 -9.15 -3.35
N HIS A 266 -8.16 -8.53 -2.70
CA HIS A 266 -6.79 -8.45 -3.19
C HIS A 266 -6.03 -9.80 -3.20
N ARG A 267 -6.59 -10.85 -2.57
CA ARG A 267 -5.98 -12.18 -2.50
C ARG A 267 -6.28 -13.04 -3.72
N VAL A 268 -7.19 -12.61 -4.56
CA VAL A 268 -7.61 -13.31 -5.79
C VAL A 268 -7.71 -12.32 -6.95
N PRO A 269 -7.56 -12.75 -8.20
CA PRO A 269 -7.82 -11.92 -9.38
C PRO A 269 -9.30 -11.49 -9.38
N SER A 270 -9.58 -10.24 -9.03
CA SER A 270 -10.94 -9.73 -8.84
C SER A 270 -11.21 -8.40 -9.55
N LEU A 271 -10.21 -7.85 -10.24
CA LEU A 271 -10.31 -6.56 -10.93
C LEU A 271 -9.97 -6.67 -12.42
N ASP A 272 -10.51 -5.71 -13.17
CA ASP A 272 -10.09 -5.37 -14.52
C ASP A 272 -9.66 -3.91 -14.59
N TYR A 273 -8.65 -3.61 -15.39
CA TYR A 273 -8.20 -2.23 -15.58
C TYR A 273 -9.27 -1.31 -16.18
N SER A 274 -10.25 -1.86 -16.90
CA SER A 274 -11.44 -1.10 -17.34
C SER A 274 -12.25 -0.58 -16.16
N ASP A 275 -12.35 -1.36 -15.08
CA ASP A 275 -13.06 -0.94 -13.88
C ASP A 275 -12.24 0.07 -13.08
N LEU A 276 -10.89 -0.10 -13.04
CA LEU A 276 -10.01 0.88 -12.41
C LEU A 276 -10.06 2.25 -13.11
N LEU A 277 -10.08 2.30 -14.45
CA LEU A 277 -10.23 3.57 -15.20
C LEU A 277 -11.58 4.23 -14.91
N LYS A 278 -12.68 3.46 -14.93
CA LYS A 278 -14.03 3.96 -14.61
C LYS A 278 -14.12 4.45 -13.17
N THR A 279 -13.56 3.70 -12.23
CA THR A 279 -13.51 4.06 -10.80
C THR A 279 -12.70 5.34 -10.61
N THR A 280 -11.53 5.44 -11.25
CA THR A 280 -10.72 6.67 -11.20
C THR A 280 -11.51 7.87 -11.71
N HIS A 281 -12.23 7.73 -12.82
CA HIS A 281 -13.09 8.79 -13.34
C HIS A 281 -14.23 9.14 -12.36
N ALA A 282 -14.92 8.14 -11.84
CA ALA A 282 -16.07 8.33 -10.94
C ALA A 282 -15.67 8.99 -9.62
N VAL A 283 -14.50 8.63 -9.07
CA VAL A 283 -14.00 9.15 -7.79
C VAL A 283 -13.40 10.55 -7.94
N THR A 284 -12.57 10.76 -8.99
CA THR A 284 -11.79 11.99 -9.12
C THR A 284 -12.47 13.04 -9.99
N ASN A 285 -13.35 12.61 -10.88
CA ASN A 285 -13.98 13.44 -11.93
C ASN A 285 -12.95 14.27 -12.72
N HIS A 286 -11.77 13.69 -12.99
CA HIS A 286 -10.65 14.40 -13.60
C HIS A 286 -9.92 13.57 -14.64
N ALA A 287 -9.85 14.05 -15.89
CA ALA A 287 -9.27 13.31 -17.02
C ALA A 287 -7.78 12.97 -16.83
N ALA A 288 -6.99 13.88 -16.25
CA ALA A 288 -5.57 13.62 -15.99
C ALA A 288 -5.34 12.50 -14.98
N GLU A 289 -6.24 12.29 -14.02
CA GLU A 289 -6.13 11.18 -13.07
C GLU A 289 -6.41 9.83 -13.76
N VAL A 290 -7.36 9.80 -14.71
CA VAL A 290 -7.63 8.62 -15.54
C VAL A 290 -6.44 8.31 -16.46
N GLU A 291 -5.79 9.34 -17.05
CA GLU A 291 -4.56 9.16 -17.80
C GLU A 291 -3.44 8.58 -16.94
N ARG A 292 -3.25 9.06 -15.71
CA ARG A 292 -2.27 8.51 -14.77
C ARG A 292 -2.50 7.02 -14.50
N MET A 293 -3.77 6.61 -14.32
CA MET A 293 -4.13 5.20 -14.15
C MET A 293 -3.83 4.39 -15.42
N ALA A 294 -4.11 4.93 -16.62
CA ALA A 294 -3.80 4.26 -17.88
C ALA A 294 -2.28 4.09 -18.09
N ARG A 295 -1.47 5.09 -17.73
CA ARG A 295 0.00 4.98 -17.78
C ARG A 295 0.51 3.93 -16.79
N LEU A 296 -0.03 3.88 -15.58
CA LEU A 296 0.31 2.86 -14.58
C LEU A 296 -0.06 1.45 -15.09
N MET A 297 -1.24 1.27 -15.68
CA MET A 297 -1.64 0.02 -16.33
C MET A 297 -0.61 -0.44 -17.36
N VAL A 298 -0.23 0.46 -18.28
CA VAL A 298 0.75 0.14 -19.34
C VAL A 298 2.11 -0.19 -18.73
N PHE A 299 2.54 0.56 -17.72
CA PHE A 299 3.80 0.29 -17.02
C PHE A 299 3.79 -1.10 -16.38
N ASN A 300 2.77 -1.44 -15.57
CA ASN A 300 2.65 -2.77 -14.95
C ASN A 300 2.67 -3.87 -16.01
N ALA A 301 1.93 -3.69 -17.11
CA ALA A 301 1.86 -4.64 -18.22
C ALA A 301 3.23 -4.89 -18.87
N LEU A 302 4.04 -3.84 -19.09
CA LEU A 302 5.30 -3.93 -19.83
C LEU A 302 6.50 -4.29 -18.95
N THR A 303 6.38 -4.11 -17.63
CA THR A 303 7.46 -4.37 -16.67
C THR A 303 7.33 -5.69 -15.92
N HIS A 304 6.38 -6.52 -16.28
CA HIS A 304 6.14 -7.81 -15.63
C HIS A 304 5.83 -7.67 -14.12
N ASN A 305 5.11 -6.60 -13.78
CA ASN A 305 4.61 -6.40 -12.42
C ASN A 305 3.23 -7.07 -12.30
N HIS A 306 3.22 -8.38 -12.11
CA HIS A 306 1.98 -9.18 -12.04
C HIS A 306 1.26 -9.10 -10.70
N ASP A 307 1.91 -8.55 -9.67
CA ASP A 307 1.29 -8.34 -8.35
C ASP A 307 0.49 -7.03 -8.30
N ASP A 308 -0.18 -6.71 -9.40
CA ASP A 308 -1.02 -5.52 -9.59
C ASP A 308 -2.43 -5.72 -9.00
N HIS A 309 -2.48 -6.15 -7.73
CA HIS A 309 -3.74 -6.43 -7.05
C HIS A 309 -4.45 -5.15 -6.54
N ALA A 310 -5.72 -5.30 -6.12
CA ALA A 310 -6.63 -4.20 -5.77
C ALA A 310 -6.10 -3.23 -4.69
N LYS A 311 -5.19 -3.66 -3.80
CA LYS A 311 -4.58 -2.78 -2.79
C LYS A 311 -3.41 -1.95 -3.31
N ASN A 312 -2.92 -2.21 -4.54
CA ASN A 312 -1.82 -1.45 -5.15
C ASN A 312 -2.30 -0.22 -5.94
N PHE A 313 -3.59 0.08 -5.87
CA PHE A 313 -4.20 1.28 -6.43
C PHE A 313 -4.94 2.01 -5.32
N ALA A 314 -4.64 3.29 -5.12
CA ALA A 314 -5.26 4.06 -4.04
C ALA A 314 -5.67 5.48 -4.49
N PHE A 315 -6.58 6.05 -3.74
CA PHE A 315 -7.09 7.40 -3.91
C PHE A 315 -6.86 8.20 -2.63
N LEU A 316 -6.51 9.47 -2.78
CA LEU A 316 -6.31 10.42 -1.68
C LEU A 316 -7.38 11.49 -1.72
N HIS A 317 -7.90 11.85 -0.56
CA HIS A 317 -8.77 13.02 -0.40
C HIS A 317 -8.00 14.15 0.27
N ASP A 318 -7.89 15.26 -0.43
CA ASP A 318 -7.26 16.49 0.08
C ASP A 318 -8.08 17.70 -0.35
N GLN A 319 -8.35 18.61 0.59
CA GLN A 319 -9.03 19.90 0.34
C GLN A 319 -10.31 19.77 -0.52
N GLY A 320 -11.14 18.77 -0.21
CA GLY A 320 -12.41 18.53 -0.91
C GLY A 320 -12.28 17.85 -2.27
N ARG A 321 -11.10 17.36 -2.64
CA ARG A 321 -10.86 16.69 -3.92
C ARG A 321 -10.28 15.30 -3.75
N TRP A 322 -10.74 14.38 -4.56
CA TRP A 322 -10.14 13.07 -4.72
C TRP A 322 -9.14 13.08 -5.87
N THR A 323 -7.98 12.48 -5.64
CA THR A 323 -6.93 12.28 -6.65
C THR A 323 -6.44 10.84 -6.60
N LEU A 324 -5.91 10.34 -7.71
CA LEU A 324 -5.16 9.08 -7.70
C LEU A 324 -3.88 9.26 -6.88
N ALA A 325 -3.59 8.36 -5.96
CA ALA A 325 -2.33 8.35 -5.24
C ALA A 325 -1.14 8.23 -6.21
N PRO A 326 0.07 8.63 -5.82
CA PRO A 326 1.27 8.20 -6.52
C PRO A 326 1.32 6.68 -6.58
N ALA A 327 1.89 6.11 -7.65
CA ALA A 327 2.09 4.68 -7.77
C ALA A 327 3.06 4.17 -6.69
N TYR A 328 2.88 2.97 -6.25
CA TYR A 328 3.68 2.29 -5.23
C TYR A 328 3.69 0.79 -5.47
N ASP A 329 4.62 0.10 -4.83
CA ASP A 329 4.76 -1.36 -4.91
C ASP A 329 5.01 -1.86 -6.35
N LEU A 330 5.83 -1.10 -7.11
CA LEU A 330 6.22 -1.45 -8.46
C LEU A 330 7.54 -2.23 -8.42
N THR A 331 7.52 -3.47 -8.88
CA THR A 331 8.71 -4.33 -8.91
C THR A 331 8.56 -5.42 -9.95
N TYR A 332 9.62 -6.14 -10.23
CA TYR A 332 9.55 -7.40 -10.96
C TYR A 332 8.84 -8.44 -10.08
N ALA A 333 7.66 -8.83 -10.48
CA ALA A 333 6.81 -9.75 -9.73
C ALA A 333 6.26 -10.85 -10.63
N PRO A 334 7.08 -11.88 -10.98
CA PRO A 334 6.62 -13.01 -11.77
C PRO A 334 5.69 -13.88 -10.92
N VAL A 335 4.59 -14.33 -11.50
CA VAL A 335 3.72 -15.33 -10.85
C VAL A 335 4.40 -16.69 -10.88
N GLN A 336 4.45 -17.36 -9.73
CA GLN A 336 4.92 -18.75 -9.68
C GLN A 336 3.76 -19.68 -10.04
N GLY A 337 3.83 -20.34 -11.20
CA GLY A 337 2.81 -21.32 -11.61
C GLY A 337 2.60 -21.40 -13.13
N PHE A 338 1.47 -21.97 -13.53
CA PHE A 338 1.14 -22.28 -14.93
C PHE A 338 0.70 -21.07 -15.77
N ALA A 339 0.33 -19.96 -15.17
CA ALA A 339 -0.16 -18.79 -15.87
C ALA A 339 0.77 -17.59 -15.59
N ASP A 340 1.36 -17.06 -16.64
CA ASP A 340 2.09 -15.79 -16.65
C ASP A 340 1.07 -14.63 -16.77
N GLU A 341 0.16 -14.53 -15.80
CA GLU A 341 -0.97 -13.63 -15.83
C GLU A 341 -0.89 -12.58 -14.72
N HIS A 342 -1.39 -11.39 -15.01
CA HIS A 342 -1.56 -10.32 -14.05
C HIS A 342 -2.71 -10.60 -13.06
N THR A 343 -2.60 -10.08 -11.85
CA THR A 343 -3.70 -10.15 -10.87
C THR A 343 -4.88 -9.28 -11.30
N THR A 344 -4.63 -8.15 -11.97
CA THR A 344 -5.66 -7.32 -12.60
C THR A 344 -5.72 -7.58 -14.09
N SER A 345 -6.90 -7.93 -14.62
CA SER A 345 -7.08 -8.28 -16.04
C SER A 345 -7.13 -7.05 -16.96
N PHE A 346 -6.88 -7.29 -18.24
CA PHE A 346 -6.94 -6.31 -19.32
C PHE A 346 -8.11 -6.67 -20.26
N ASN A 347 -9.28 -6.09 -20.04
CA ASN A 347 -10.51 -6.40 -20.76
C ASN A 347 -10.84 -7.92 -20.75
N GLY A 348 -10.82 -8.49 -19.54
CA GLY A 348 -11.12 -9.90 -19.29
C GLY A 348 -9.97 -10.88 -19.56
N SER A 349 -8.77 -10.41 -19.89
CA SER A 349 -7.58 -11.25 -20.09
C SER A 349 -6.51 -10.94 -19.05
N GLY A 350 -5.94 -11.96 -18.43
CA GLY A 350 -4.77 -11.80 -17.54
C GLY A 350 -3.47 -11.49 -18.31
N LEU A 351 -3.48 -11.59 -19.65
CA LEU A 351 -2.34 -11.32 -20.51
C LEU A 351 -2.46 -9.96 -21.19
N ALA A 352 -1.42 -9.12 -21.05
CA ALA A 352 -1.33 -7.86 -21.75
C ALA A 352 -0.97 -8.05 -23.22
N THR A 353 -1.79 -7.48 -24.10
CA THR A 353 -1.52 -7.32 -25.54
C THR A 353 -1.82 -5.89 -25.94
N ARG A 354 -1.22 -5.38 -27.02
CA ARG A 354 -1.54 -4.04 -27.55
C ARG A 354 -3.04 -3.86 -27.77
N LYS A 355 -3.72 -4.90 -28.29
CA LYS A 355 -5.16 -4.90 -28.50
C LYS A 355 -5.94 -4.71 -27.19
N ASN A 356 -5.60 -5.48 -26.14
CA ASN A 356 -6.31 -5.41 -24.86
C ASN A 356 -6.11 -4.07 -24.18
N LEU A 357 -4.87 -3.55 -24.17
CA LEU A 357 -4.55 -2.22 -23.63
C LEU A 357 -5.35 -1.11 -24.32
N LYS A 358 -5.46 -1.17 -25.65
CA LYS A 358 -6.29 -0.24 -26.44
C LYS A 358 -7.78 -0.39 -26.11
N GLN A 359 -8.28 -1.60 -25.94
CA GLN A 359 -9.68 -1.84 -25.56
C GLN A 359 -10.02 -1.28 -24.20
N VAL A 360 -9.16 -1.48 -23.20
CA VAL A 360 -9.32 -0.88 -21.85
C VAL A 360 -9.42 0.65 -21.94
N CYS A 361 -8.57 1.30 -22.72
CA CYS A 361 -8.56 2.75 -22.88
C CYS A 361 -9.73 3.29 -23.73
N SER A 362 -10.40 2.45 -24.52
CA SER A 362 -11.38 2.89 -25.55
C SER A 362 -12.59 3.64 -24.99
N ALA A 363 -12.92 3.44 -23.71
CA ALA A 363 -13.99 4.19 -23.03
C ALA A 363 -13.69 5.69 -22.86
N PHE A 364 -12.42 6.08 -22.98
CA PHE A 364 -11.95 7.46 -22.76
C PHE A 364 -11.15 7.92 -23.97
N ARG A 365 -11.80 8.66 -24.89
CA ARG A 365 -11.24 9.04 -26.21
C ARG A 365 -9.97 9.91 -26.15
N TYR A 366 -9.69 10.52 -24.99
CA TYR A 366 -8.50 11.35 -24.79
C TYR A 366 -7.27 10.54 -24.37
N LEU A 367 -7.40 9.24 -24.09
CA LEU A 367 -6.27 8.37 -23.78
C LEU A 367 -5.57 7.92 -25.04
N ASP A 368 -4.24 7.91 -25.02
CA ASP A 368 -3.39 7.45 -26.12
C ASP A 368 -2.52 6.26 -25.66
N PRO A 369 -3.08 5.04 -25.64
CA PRO A 369 -2.34 3.86 -25.19
C PRO A 369 -1.11 3.53 -26.06
N ASP A 370 -1.11 3.85 -27.35
CA ASP A 370 0.04 3.64 -28.21
C ASP A 370 1.21 4.54 -27.77
N LEU A 371 0.95 5.81 -27.48
CA LEU A 371 1.96 6.72 -26.92
C LEU A 371 2.53 6.19 -25.60
N TYR A 372 1.69 5.71 -24.67
CA TYR A 372 2.16 5.21 -23.38
C TYR A 372 2.99 3.94 -23.52
N ILE A 373 2.62 3.05 -24.44
CA ILE A 373 3.37 1.84 -24.76
C ILE A 373 4.76 2.21 -25.31
N GLU A 374 4.84 3.09 -26.32
CA GLU A 374 6.12 3.45 -26.93
C GLU A 374 7.04 4.18 -25.95
N GLN A 375 6.51 5.09 -25.12
CA GLN A 375 7.29 5.75 -24.09
C GLN A 375 7.84 4.77 -23.06
N THR A 376 7.04 3.79 -22.64
CA THR A 376 7.48 2.78 -21.69
C THR A 376 8.54 1.86 -22.31
N LEU A 377 8.35 1.40 -23.57
CA LEU A 377 9.34 0.57 -24.26
C LEU A 377 10.68 1.29 -24.46
N ASP A 378 10.65 2.59 -24.77
CA ASP A 378 11.85 3.41 -24.88
C ASP A 378 12.62 3.45 -23.56
N VAL A 379 11.92 3.70 -22.44
CA VAL A 379 12.51 3.71 -21.10
C VAL A 379 13.11 2.34 -20.74
N LEU A 380 12.42 1.23 -21.06
CA LEU A 380 12.90 -0.12 -20.78
C LEU A 380 14.16 -0.49 -21.59
N SER A 381 14.43 0.18 -22.70
CA SER A 381 15.69 -0.01 -23.44
C SER A 381 16.94 0.41 -22.63
N GLY A 382 16.76 1.26 -21.61
CA GLY A 382 17.80 1.71 -20.68
C GLY A 382 18.03 0.78 -19.49
N TRP A 383 17.37 -0.38 -19.40
CA TRP A 383 17.44 -1.29 -18.24
C TRP A 383 18.88 -1.67 -17.85
N SER A 384 19.69 -2.11 -18.81
CA SER A 384 21.09 -2.49 -18.56
C SER A 384 21.93 -1.35 -17.98
N SER A 385 21.68 -0.10 -18.41
CA SER A 385 22.38 1.07 -17.89
C SER A 385 22.01 1.33 -16.43
N ILE A 386 20.74 1.20 -16.07
CA ILE A 386 20.26 1.33 -14.68
C ILE A 386 20.84 0.21 -13.81
N CYS A 387 20.87 -1.03 -14.32
CA CYS A 387 21.46 -2.16 -13.58
C CYS A 387 22.94 -1.93 -13.30
N ALA A 388 23.69 -1.43 -14.27
CA ALA A 388 25.11 -1.12 -14.10
C ALA A 388 25.34 0.01 -13.08
N GLU A 389 24.53 1.08 -13.14
CA GLU A 389 24.58 2.22 -12.21
C GLU A 389 24.27 1.80 -10.77
N LEU A 390 23.29 0.91 -10.59
CA LEU A 390 22.84 0.43 -9.28
C LEU A 390 23.55 -0.85 -8.83
N GLU A 391 24.52 -1.35 -9.58
CA GLU A 391 25.28 -2.57 -9.28
C GLU A 391 24.38 -3.81 -9.03
N ILE A 392 23.30 -3.94 -9.83
CA ILE A 392 22.41 -5.11 -9.78
C ILE A 392 23.14 -6.33 -10.34
N ASP A 393 22.97 -7.49 -9.69
CA ASP A 393 23.55 -8.76 -10.13
C ASP A 393 23.22 -9.05 -11.60
N PRO A 394 24.23 -9.37 -12.45
CA PRO A 394 24.02 -9.59 -13.88
C PRO A 394 23.06 -10.74 -14.21
N ASN A 395 22.84 -11.70 -13.30
CA ASN A 395 21.86 -12.76 -13.51
C ASN A 395 20.43 -12.20 -13.30
N GLN A 396 20.22 -11.35 -12.29
CA GLN A 396 18.94 -10.66 -12.08
C GLN A 396 18.62 -9.73 -13.24
N GLU A 397 19.60 -8.94 -13.71
CA GLU A 397 19.48 -8.13 -14.92
C GLU A 397 18.98 -8.95 -16.11
N LYS A 398 19.64 -10.07 -16.41
CA LYS A 398 19.29 -10.94 -17.55
C LYS A 398 17.92 -11.58 -17.42
N ILE A 399 17.51 -11.98 -16.22
CA ILE A 399 16.18 -12.55 -15.97
C ILE A 399 15.11 -11.51 -16.32
N ILE A 400 15.21 -10.29 -15.79
CA ILE A 400 14.25 -9.23 -15.99
C ILE A 400 14.27 -8.74 -17.45
N GLN A 401 15.45 -8.62 -18.07
CA GLN A 401 15.57 -8.25 -19.48
C GLN A 401 14.87 -9.25 -20.41
N ARG A 402 14.94 -10.55 -20.10
CA ARG A 402 14.21 -11.58 -20.86
C ARG A 402 12.71 -11.38 -20.75
N ALA A 403 12.18 -11.11 -19.56
CA ALA A 403 10.76 -10.83 -19.36
C ALA A 403 10.30 -9.60 -20.18
N PHE A 404 11.07 -8.51 -20.19
CA PHE A 404 10.77 -7.33 -21.01
C PHE A 404 10.75 -7.66 -22.51
N ASN A 405 11.70 -8.49 -22.98
CA ASN A 405 11.76 -8.90 -24.38
C ASN A 405 10.59 -9.82 -24.79
N GLU A 406 10.12 -10.67 -23.88
CA GLU A 406 8.96 -11.54 -24.11
C GLU A 406 7.67 -10.73 -24.21
N ILE A 407 7.48 -9.76 -23.33
CA ILE A 407 6.32 -8.86 -23.38
C ILE A 407 6.35 -8.02 -24.66
N ARG A 408 7.51 -7.47 -25.04
CA ARG A 408 7.65 -6.71 -26.29
C ARG A 408 7.18 -7.52 -27.51
N LYS A 409 7.60 -8.79 -27.62
CA LYS A 409 7.16 -9.69 -28.70
C LYS A 409 5.65 -9.98 -28.69
N ARG A 410 5.02 -9.92 -27.53
CA ARG A 410 3.57 -10.11 -27.38
C ARG A 410 2.77 -8.88 -27.81
N LEU A 411 3.40 -7.70 -27.78
CA LEU A 411 2.77 -6.44 -28.18
C LEU A 411 2.82 -6.22 -29.71
N ASP A 412 3.82 -6.78 -30.38
CA ASP A 412 3.95 -6.76 -31.85
C ASP A 412 2.93 -7.73 -32.48
#